data_30dde8b7d2c17372fc9e27f4d02281e7
#
_entry.id   30dde8b7d2c17372fc9e27f4d02281e7
#
_cell.length_a   1.000
_cell.length_b   1.000
_cell.length_c   1.000
_cell.angle_alpha   90.00
_cell.angle_beta   90.00
_cell.angle_gamma   90.00
#
_symmetry.space_group_name_H-M   'P 1'
#
loop_
_entity.id
_entity.type
_entity.pdbx_description
1 polymer ?
#
loop_
_entity_poly.entity_id
_entity_poly.type
_entity_poly.pdbx_seq_one_letter_code
_entity_poly.pdbx_strand_id
1 'polypeptide(L)'
;MDQNSVSEKKNENFIRIYENIFPDEMITDLVQMASQTVNWNSRSHNFRSDSLLWLDPFWPLMVKEGNKHLSDKALSSYIKDFPYLLEVGEYWCSGSMNLQKTEPLEGYHSFHCENTTSSNRFRILAWMIYLNDVEEGGETEWLYQQLKIKAKRNTCVIWPGSFTHLHRGNPPISGTKYILTGWFTGMPDRTNTCRVQFE
;
A
#
# COMPACT_ATOMS: atom_id res chain seq x y z
N MET A 1 16.47 40.54 -25.17
CA MET A 1 16.53 40.10 -23.77
C MET A 1 15.43 39.05 -23.62
N ASP A 2 15.81 37.79 -23.82
CA ASP A 2 14.85 36.69 -23.81
C ASP A 2 14.45 36.41 -22.35
N GLN A 3 13.17 36.57 -22.07
CA GLN A 3 12.58 36.18 -20.80
C GLN A 3 12.52 34.65 -20.77
N ASN A 4 13.23 34.11 -19.80
CA ASN A 4 13.26 32.71 -19.42
C ASN A 4 11.86 32.09 -19.42
N SER A 5 11.59 31.22 -20.37
CA SER A 5 10.57 30.21 -20.23
C SER A 5 11.03 29.25 -19.11
N VAL A 6 10.56 29.48 -17.91
CA VAL A 6 10.59 28.46 -16.86
C VAL A 6 9.68 27.37 -17.38
N SER A 7 10.26 26.30 -17.97
CA SER A 7 9.53 25.09 -18.26
C SER A 7 8.86 24.66 -16.95
N GLU A 8 7.53 24.58 -16.93
CA GLU A 8 6.81 23.94 -15.83
C GLU A 8 7.40 22.54 -15.68
N LYS A 9 8.25 22.37 -14.68
CA LYS A 9 8.70 21.04 -14.28
C LYS A 9 7.44 20.31 -13.85
N LYS A 10 7.04 19.32 -14.64
CA LYS A 10 5.97 18.40 -14.29
C LYS A 10 6.27 17.92 -12.87
N ASN A 11 5.43 18.30 -11.92
CA ASN A 11 5.66 18.00 -10.51
C ASN A 11 5.49 16.49 -10.35
N GLU A 12 6.62 15.75 -10.30
CA GLU A 12 6.62 14.30 -10.13
C GLU A 12 6.10 13.94 -8.74
N ASN A 13 4.98 13.25 -8.67
CA ASN A 13 4.32 12.94 -7.40
C ASN A 13 4.76 11.60 -6.77
N PHE A 14 5.58 10.80 -7.45
CA PHE A 14 6.11 9.50 -7.01
C PHE A 14 5.03 8.48 -6.58
N ILE A 15 3.77 8.71 -6.91
CA ILE A 15 2.68 7.76 -6.68
C ILE A 15 2.41 7.03 -7.99
N ARG A 16 2.35 5.70 -7.96
CA ARG A 16 2.03 4.86 -9.12
C ARG A 16 0.87 3.94 -8.82
N ILE A 17 0.06 3.74 -9.84
CA ILE A 17 -1.13 2.90 -9.80
C ILE A 17 -0.93 1.78 -10.82
N TYR A 18 -1.11 0.54 -10.37
CA TYR A 18 -1.02 -0.65 -11.20
C TYR A 18 -2.28 -1.47 -11.04
N GLU A 19 -2.86 -1.94 -12.15
CA GLU A 19 -4.04 -2.77 -12.14
C GLU A 19 -3.67 -4.25 -12.36
N ASN A 20 -4.48 -5.16 -11.83
CA ASN A 20 -4.37 -6.60 -12.05
C ASN A 20 -3.01 -7.20 -11.64
N ILE A 21 -2.48 -6.75 -10.50
CA ILE A 21 -1.21 -7.24 -9.97
C ILE A 21 -1.32 -8.67 -9.49
N PHE A 22 -2.39 -9.00 -8.77
CA PHE A 22 -2.66 -10.37 -8.33
C PHE A 22 -3.53 -11.13 -9.33
N PRO A 23 -3.40 -12.49 -9.40
CA PRO A 23 -4.40 -13.32 -10.05
C PRO A 23 -5.79 -13.07 -9.45
N ASP A 24 -6.81 -13.13 -10.27
CA ASP A 24 -8.19 -12.86 -9.82
C ASP A 24 -8.68 -13.85 -8.76
N GLU A 25 -8.25 -15.11 -8.87
CA GLU A 25 -8.50 -16.13 -7.85
C GLU A 25 -7.92 -15.75 -6.49
N MET A 26 -6.69 -15.25 -6.46
CA MET A 26 -6.05 -14.81 -5.21
C MET A 26 -6.81 -13.66 -4.55
N ILE A 27 -7.30 -12.69 -5.32
CA ILE A 27 -8.15 -11.61 -4.80
C ILE A 27 -9.46 -12.17 -4.25
N THR A 28 -10.06 -13.10 -4.95
CA THR A 28 -11.32 -13.75 -4.54
C THR A 28 -11.14 -14.49 -3.21
N ASP A 29 -10.07 -15.27 -3.07
CA ASP A 29 -9.74 -16.00 -1.85
C ASP A 29 -9.49 -15.05 -0.67
N LEU A 30 -8.78 -13.96 -0.90
CA LEU A 30 -8.52 -12.93 0.12
C LEU A 30 -9.82 -12.25 0.59
N VAL A 31 -10.74 -11.93 -0.32
CA VAL A 31 -12.04 -11.35 0.02
C VAL A 31 -12.91 -12.37 0.76
N GLN A 32 -12.94 -13.61 0.31
CA GLN A 32 -13.68 -14.68 1.00
C GLN A 32 -13.15 -14.91 2.42
N MET A 33 -11.83 -15.00 2.58
CA MET A 33 -11.19 -15.11 3.88
C MET A 33 -11.53 -13.91 4.76
N ALA A 34 -11.45 -12.69 4.22
CA ALA A 34 -11.80 -11.47 4.94
C ALA A 34 -13.25 -11.44 5.42
N SER A 35 -14.18 -11.97 4.62
CA SER A 35 -15.60 -12.01 4.97
C SER A 35 -15.96 -13.07 6.01
N GLN A 36 -15.17 -14.13 6.11
CA GLN A 36 -15.45 -15.29 6.97
C GLN A 36 -14.66 -15.28 8.28
N THR A 37 -13.54 -14.55 8.35
CA THR A 37 -12.72 -14.54 9.58
C THR A 37 -13.39 -13.78 10.71
N VAL A 38 -13.24 -14.31 11.93
CA VAL A 38 -13.66 -13.67 13.18
C VAL A 38 -12.48 -13.14 14.00
N ASN A 39 -11.26 -13.44 13.57
CA ASN A 39 -10.04 -13.12 14.32
C ASN A 39 -9.48 -11.73 14.00
N TRP A 40 -10.36 -10.77 13.83
CA TRP A 40 -9.97 -9.39 13.59
C TRP A 40 -9.42 -8.73 14.85
N ASN A 41 -8.28 -8.09 14.72
CA ASN A 41 -7.78 -7.15 15.72
C ASN A 41 -8.39 -5.77 15.45
N SER A 42 -9.46 -5.45 16.15
CA SER A 42 -10.14 -4.16 16.02
C SER A 42 -9.30 -3.04 16.61
N ARG A 43 -9.16 -1.97 15.87
CA ARG A 43 -8.46 -0.75 16.27
C ARG A 43 -9.46 0.40 16.30
N SER A 44 -9.70 0.96 17.47
CA SER A 44 -10.60 2.09 17.64
C SER A 44 -9.94 3.15 18.50
N HIS A 45 -9.48 4.21 17.85
CA HIS A 45 -8.84 5.37 18.47
C HIS A 45 -9.37 6.64 17.79
N ASN A 46 -9.13 7.81 18.40
CA ASN A 46 -9.56 9.10 17.86
C ASN A 46 -9.09 9.38 16.42
N PHE A 47 -8.05 8.68 15.96
CA PHE A 47 -7.43 8.89 14.65
C PHE A 47 -7.74 7.78 13.65
N ARG A 48 -8.27 6.63 14.14
CA ARG A 48 -8.42 5.43 13.33
C ARG A 48 -9.48 4.51 13.91
N SER A 49 -10.35 4.04 13.04
CA SER A 49 -11.27 2.94 13.30
C SER A 49 -11.20 1.97 12.12
N ASP A 50 -10.72 0.77 12.34
CA ASP A 50 -10.66 -0.32 11.37
C ASP A 50 -10.29 -1.63 12.07
N SER A 51 -10.25 -2.71 11.32
CA SER A 51 -9.83 -4.02 11.80
C SER A 51 -8.66 -4.55 10.98
N LEU A 52 -7.72 -5.21 11.65
CA LEU A 52 -6.48 -5.72 11.08
C LEU A 52 -6.34 -7.22 11.31
N LEU A 53 -5.86 -7.93 10.29
CA LEU A 53 -5.38 -9.30 10.39
C LEU A 53 -4.00 -9.41 9.74
N TRP A 54 -3.02 -9.93 10.50
CA TRP A 54 -1.70 -10.29 9.94
C TRP A 54 -1.80 -11.63 9.26
N LEU A 55 -1.42 -11.70 7.97
CA LEU A 55 -1.53 -12.94 7.19
C LEU A 55 -0.38 -13.90 7.44
N ASP A 56 0.81 -13.40 7.75
CA ASP A 56 2.05 -14.19 7.84
C ASP A 56 1.97 -15.40 8.77
N PRO A 57 1.40 -15.30 9.98
CA PRO A 57 1.35 -16.44 10.89
C PRO A 57 0.42 -17.55 10.44
N PHE A 58 -0.57 -17.23 9.60
CA PHE A 58 -1.64 -18.16 9.26
C PHE A 58 -1.60 -18.63 7.81
N TRP A 59 -1.09 -17.78 6.89
CA TRP A 59 -1.06 -18.05 5.45
C TRP A 59 0.28 -17.72 4.80
N PRO A 60 1.40 -18.33 5.27
CA PRO A 60 2.74 -17.97 4.81
C PRO A 60 2.97 -18.23 3.32
N LEU A 61 2.30 -19.23 2.72
CA LEU A 61 2.42 -19.50 1.28
C LEU A 61 1.73 -18.41 0.45
N MET A 62 0.55 -17.96 0.86
CA MET A 62 -0.15 -16.84 0.21
C MET A 62 0.66 -15.54 0.30
N VAL A 63 1.28 -15.27 1.46
CA VAL A 63 2.16 -14.11 1.64
C VAL A 63 3.39 -14.21 0.73
N LYS A 64 4.01 -15.38 0.61
CA LYS A 64 5.14 -15.60 -0.28
C LYS A 64 4.77 -15.37 -1.75
N GLU A 65 3.65 -15.91 -2.19
CA GLU A 65 3.16 -15.74 -3.55
C GLU A 65 2.77 -14.28 -3.84
N GLY A 66 2.05 -13.65 -2.91
CA GLY A 66 1.70 -12.24 -3.02
C GLY A 66 2.92 -11.32 -3.09
N ASN A 67 3.95 -11.56 -2.28
CA ASN A 67 5.22 -10.83 -2.35
C ASN A 67 5.92 -11.02 -3.70
N LYS A 68 5.84 -12.22 -4.27
CA LYS A 68 6.38 -12.48 -5.61
C LYS A 68 5.66 -11.64 -6.67
N HIS A 69 4.34 -11.63 -6.69
CA HIS A 69 3.57 -10.80 -7.61
C HIS A 69 3.83 -9.30 -7.45
N LEU A 70 3.92 -8.84 -6.21
CA LEU A 70 4.27 -7.44 -5.90
C LEU A 70 5.67 -7.07 -6.44
N SER A 71 6.65 -7.94 -6.24
CA SER A 71 8.01 -7.69 -6.72
C SER A 71 8.09 -7.72 -8.25
N ASP A 72 7.58 -8.79 -8.85
CA ASP A 72 7.74 -9.04 -10.29
C ASP A 72 6.94 -8.06 -11.16
N LYS A 73 5.76 -7.61 -10.70
CA LYS A 73 4.88 -6.76 -11.49
C LYS A 73 4.88 -5.30 -11.02
N ALA A 74 4.58 -5.05 -9.74
CA ALA A 74 4.38 -3.70 -9.26
C ALA A 74 5.70 -2.98 -8.98
N LEU A 75 6.58 -3.55 -8.16
CA LEU A 75 7.85 -2.92 -7.82
C LEU A 75 8.79 -2.82 -9.02
N SER A 76 8.88 -3.86 -9.86
CA SER A 76 9.69 -3.81 -11.08
C SER A 76 9.22 -2.70 -12.04
N SER A 77 7.91 -2.48 -12.16
CA SER A 77 7.36 -1.37 -12.95
C SER A 77 7.64 -0.01 -12.31
N TYR A 78 7.53 0.08 -10.98
CA TYR A 78 7.84 1.30 -10.24
C TYR A 78 9.32 1.70 -10.42
N ILE A 79 10.24 0.74 -10.41
CA ILE A 79 11.66 0.99 -10.62
C ILE A 79 11.97 1.40 -12.06
N LYS A 80 11.24 0.89 -13.06
CA LYS A 80 11.39 1.38 -14.44
C LYS A 80 11.05 2.87 -14.55
N ASP A 81 10.07 3.33 -13.79
CA ASP A 81 9.73 4.75 -13.74
C ASP A 81 10.76 5.57 -12.93
N PHE A 82 11.39 4.95 -11.94
CA PHE A 82 12.32 5.60 -11.01
C PHE A 82 13.63 4.79 -10.87
N PRO A 83 14.45 4.67 -11.95
CA PRO A 83 15.59 3.75 -12.00
C PRO A 83 16.68 4.05 -10.94
N TYR A 84 16.83 5.30 -10.53
CA TYR A 84 17.80 5.68 -9.50
C TYR A 84 17.52 5.08 -8.11
N LEU A 85 16.35 4.50 -7.88
CA LEU A 85 16.09 3.76 -6.64
C LEU A 85 17.09 2.61 -6.43
N LEU A 86 17.53 1.93 -7.51
CA LEU A 86 18.50 0.84 -7.43
C LEU A 86 19.91 1.32 -7.11
N GLU A 87 20.23 2.56 -7.41
CA GLU A 87 21.54 3.15 -7.11
C GLU A 87 21.67 3.58 -5.65
N VAL A 88 20.54 3.86 -4.99
CA VAL A 88 20.53 4.37 -3.61
C VAL A 88 20.25 3.31 -2.56
N GLY A 89 19.89 2.09 -2.93
CA GLY A 89 19.65 1.04 -1.94
C GLY A 89 19.16 -0.30 -2.47
N GLU A 90 19.11 -1.26 -1.56
CA GLU A 90 18.49 -2.55 -1.76
C GLU A 90 17.07 -2.52 -1.17
N TYR A 91 16.15 -3.27 -1.78
CA TYR A 91 14.75 -3.30 -1.36
C TYR A 91 14.33 -4.72 -0.98
N TRP A 92 13.57 -4.81 0.09
CA TRP A 92 13.04 -6.05 0.65
C TRP A 92 11.53 -5.94 0.79
N CYS A 93 10.82 -7.00 0.45
CA CYS A 93 9.42 -7.07 0.84
C CYS A 93 9.32 -7.14 2.36
N SER A 94 8.36 -6.46 2.95
CA SER A 94 8.07 -6.72 4.36
C SER A 94 7.46 -8.11 4.51
N GLY A 95 7.84 -8.83 5.57
CA GLY A 95 7.24 -10.12 5.90
C GLY A 95 5.76 -10.02 6.25
N SER A 96 5.29 -8.84 6.60
CA SER A 96 3.92 -8.63 7.04
C SER A 96 3.03 -8.12 5.92
N MET A 97 2.14 -8.99 5.44
CA MET A 97 0.97 -8.56 4.71
C MET A 97 -0.19 -8.33 5.68
N ASN A 98 -0.68 -7.09 5.68
CA ASN A 98 -1.75 -6.68 6.55
C ASN A 98 -3.06 -6.62 5.76
N LEU A 99 -3.96 -7.56 6.06
CA LEU A 99 -5.33 -7.50 5.60
C LEU A 99 -6.11 -6.55 6.51
N GLN A 100 -6.73 -5.53 5.94
CA GLN A 100 -7.49 -4.54 6.69
C GLN A 100 -8.94 -4.53 6.22
N LYS A 101 -9.85 -4.43 7.19
CA LYS A 101 -11.28 -4.25 6.99
C LYS A 101 -11.67 -2.90 7.56
N THR A 102 -12.40 -2.12 6.78
CA THR A 102 -12.97 -0.83 7.18
C THR A 102 -14.47 -0.87 6.89
N GLU A 103 -15.26 -0.86 7.94
CA GLU A 103 -16.72 -0.83 7.82
C GLU A 103 -17.21 0.56 7.41
N PRO A 104 -18.46 0.72 6.95
CA PRO A 104 -19.03 2.03 6.66
C PRO A 104 -18.85 3.02 7.81
N LEU A 105 -18.38 4.23 7.48
CA LEU A 105 -18.06 5.33 8.39
C LEU A 105 -16.80 5.14 9.25
N GLU A 106 -16.17 3.96 9.25
CA GLU A 106 -14.83 3.77 9.80
C GLU A 106 -13.75 4.33 8.85
N GLY A 107 -12.52 4.49 9.34
CA GLY A 107 -11.42 4.95 8.49
C GLY A 107 -10.13 5.20 9.25
N TYR A 108 -9.10 5.54 8.52
CA TYR A 108 -7.88 6.11 9.08
C TYR A 108 -7.94 7.62 8.88
N HIS A 109 -8.59 8.31 9.83
CA HIS A 109 -9.03 9.69 9.69
C HIS A 109 -7.88 10.71 9.68
N SER A 110 -6.75 10.39 10.34
CA SER A 110 -5.59 11.28 10.41
C SER A 110 -4.62 11.04 9.26
N PHE A 111 -4.11 12.16 8.71
CA PHE A 111 -2.97 12.10 7.80
C PHE A 111 -1.73 11.57 8.54
N HIS A 112 -1.08 10.58 7.95
CA HIS A 112 0.11 9.93 8.50
C HIS A 112 1.10 9.55 7.39
N CYS A 113 2.29 9.17 7.78
CA CYS A 113 3.26 8.50 6.92
C CYS A 113 3.80 7.25 7.61
N GLU A 114 4.59 6.45 6.89
CA GLU A 114 4.90 5.09 7.28
C GLU A 114 6.17 4.91 8.11
N ASN A 115 7.04 5.92 8.17
CA ASN A 115 8.40 5.80 8.72
C ASN A 115 8.72 6.80 9.82
N THR A 116 7.81 7.02 10.76
CA THR A 116 7.92 8.05 11.81
C THR A 116 8.61 7.61 13.10
N THR A 117 8.85 6.31 13.29
CA THR A 117 9.39 5.75 14.54
C THR A 117 10.65 4.95 14.29
N SER A 118 11.39 4.63 15.35
CA SER A 118 12.59 3.79 15.26
C SER A 118 12.30 2.37 14.73
N SER A 119 11.11 1.86 14.95
CA SER A 119 10.70 0.52 14.50
C SER A 119 10.29 0.45 13.03
N ASN A 120 9.82 1.57 12.46
CA ASN A 120 9.33 1.61 11.09
C ASN A 120 10.18 2.50 10.14
N ARG A 121 11.29 3.06 10.61
CA ARG A 121 12.17 3.97 9.83
C ARG A 121 12.70 3.39 8.53
N PHE A 122 12.73 2.07 8.40
CA PHE A 122 13.24 1.38 7.20
C PHE A 122 12.20 1.17 6.10
N ARG A 123 10.95 1.58 6.32
CA ARG A 123 9.89 1.54 5.30
C ARG A 123 10.16 2.63 4.27
N ILE A 124 10.68 2.22 3.11
CA ILE A 124 11.06 3.14 2.03
C ILE A 124 9.87 3.45 1.14
N LEU A 125 9.17 2.40 0.68
CA LEU A 125 7.94 2.53 -0.08
C LEU A 125 6.81 1.83 0.68
N ALA A 126 5.64 2.40 0.63
CA ALA A 126 4.40 1.73 1.01
C ALA A 126 3.69 1.22 -0.24
N TRP A 127 2.97 0.14 -0.09
CA TRP A 127 2.07 -0.38 -1.10
C TRP A 127 0.73 -0.79 -0.49
N MET A 128 -0.30 -0.71 -1.30
CA MET A 128 -1.66 -1.11 -0.94
C MET A 128 -2.36 -1.68 -2.16
N ILE A 129 -3.18 -2.73 -1.95
CA ILE A 129 -4.07 -3.29 -2.97
C ILE A 129 -5.49 -3.21 -2.44
N TYR A 130 -6.39 -2.62 -3.21
CA TYR A 130 -7.83 -2.71 -2.96
C TYR A 130 -8.33 -4.10 -3.40
N LEU A 131 -9.01 -4.80 -2.50
CA LEU A 131 -9.51 -6.16 -2.77
C LEU A 131 -10.93 -6.16 -3.32
N ASN A 132 -11.67 -5.08 -3.14
CA ASN A 132 -13.02 -4.89 -3.66
C ASN A 132 -13.27 -3.45 -4.11
N ASP A 133 -14.30 -3.27 -4.91
CA ASP A 133 -14.80 -1.94 -5.26
C ASP A 133 -15.58 -1.34 -4.10
N VAL A 134 -15.49 -0.01 -3.95
CA VAL A 134 -16.34 0.80 -3.09
C VAL A 134 -16.88 1.96 -3.93
N GLU A 135 -18.18 2.00 -4.15
CA GLU A 135 -18.82 2.96 -5.03
C GLU A 135 -18.77 4.38 -4.47
N GLU A 136 -19.01 4.52 -3.17
CA GLU A 136 -19.11 5.80 -2.46
C GLU A 136 -18.16 5.83 -1.27
N GLY A 137 -17.25 6.82 -1.22
CA GLY A 137 -16.23 6.93 -0.19
C GLY A 137 -15.08 5.91 -0.34
N GLY A 138 -14.34 5.67 0.73
CA GLY A 138 -13.30 4.65 0.78
C GLY A 138 -11.99 5.00 0.05
N GLU A 139 -11.85 6.19 -0.50
CA GLU A 139 -10.65 6.63 -1.21
C GLU A 139 -9.45 6.65 -0.26
N THR A 140 -8.26 6.48 -0.81
CA THR A 140 -7.02 6.89 -0.17
C THR A 140 -6.64 8.28 -0.68
N GLU A 141 -6.35 9.19 0.24
CA GLU A 141 -6.12 10.60 -0.03
C GLU A 141 -4.70 11.00 0.40
N TRP A 142 -3.96 11.67 -0.48
CA TRP A 142 -2.64 12.25 -0.23
C TRP A 142 -2.74 13.77 -0.11
N LEU A 143 -2.26 14.30 1.03
CA LEU A 143 -2.43 15.71 1.41
C LEU A 143 -1.69 16.66 0.45
N TYR A 144 -0.38 16.46 0.31
CA TYR A 144 0.46 17.38 -0.46
C TYR A 144 0.32 17.22 -1.96
N GLN A 145 -0.02 16.03 -2.42
CA GLN A 145 -0.26 15.73 -3.82
C GLN A 145 -1.68 16.11 -4.27
N GLN A 146 -2.57 16.42 -3.31
CA GLN A 146 -4.00 16.72 -3.58
C GLN A 146 -4.66 15.62 -4.43
N LEU A 147 -4.29 14.37 -4.16
CA LEU A 147 -4.71 13.20 -4.92
C LEU A 147 -5.64 12.33 -4.08
N LYS A 148 -6.71 11.84 -4.71
CA LYS A 148 -7.59 10.81 -4.17
C LYS A 148 -7.71 9.66 -5.16
N ILE A 149 -7.53 8.44 -4.67
CA ILE A 149 -7.65 7.23 -5.48
C ILE A 149 -8.82 6.41 -4.94
N LYS A 150 -9.78 6.11 -5.82
CA LYS A 150 -10.96 5.29 -5.51
C LYS A 150 -10.55 3.85 -5.21
N ALA A 151 -11.31 3.22 -4.32
CA ALA A 151 -11.19 1.79 -4.04
C ALA A 151 -11.76 1.00 -5.22
N LYS A 152 -10.86 0.52 -6.09
CA LYS A 152 -11.17 -0.34 -7.24
C LYS A 152 -10.46 -1.68 -7.07
N ARG A 153 -11.22 -2.78 -7.21
CA ARG A 153 -10.72 -4.15 -7.06
C ARG A 153 -9.43 -4.38 -7.86
N ASN A 154 -8.47 -5.05 -7.23
CA ASN A 154 -7.16 -5.42 -7.80
C ASN A 154 -6.34 -4.22 -8.32
N THR A 155 -6.53 -3.06 -7.71
CA THR A 155 -5.71 -1.87 -7.95
C THR A 155 -4.66 -1.74 -6.86
N CYS A 156 -3.40 -1.80 -7.26
CA CYS A 156 -2.24 -1.60 -6.40
C CYS A 156 -1.76 -0.16 -6.51
N VAL A 157 -1.45 0.45 -5.38
CA VAL A 157 -0.84 1.78 -5.31
C VAL A 157 0.50 1.66 -4.58
N ILE A 158 1.56 2.27 -5.13
CA ILE A 158 2.88 2.38 -4.50
C ILE A 158 3.24 3.85 -4.34
N TRP A 159 3.77 4.21 -3.17
CA TRP A 159 4.23 5.57 -2.85
C TRP A 159 5.38 5.58 -1.84
N PRO A 160 6.19 6.66 -1.77
CA PRO A 160 7.22 6.83 -0.73
C PRO A 160 6.62 6.86 0.68
N GLY A 161 7.24 6.12 1.60
CA GLY A 161 6.76 6.00 2.99
C GLY A 161 6.99 7.24 3.87
N SER A 162 7.60 8.30 3.36
CA SER A 162 8.07 9.46 4.11
C SER A 162 7.01 10.54 4.30
N PHE A 163 7.31 11.53 5.15
CA PHE A 163 6.45 12.68 5.48
C PHE A 163 6.00 13.50 4.26
N THR A 164 6.71 13.42 3.14
CA THR A 164 6.33 14.05 1.89
C THR A 164 5.04 13.48 1.29
N HIS A 165 4.64 12.28 1.71
CA HIS A 165 3.47 11.55 1.23
C HIS A 165 2.49 11.25 2.37
N LEU A 166 2.13 12.31 3.13
CA LEU A 166 1.08 12.17 4.15
C LEU A 166 -0.23 11.76 3.49
N HIS A 167 -0.79 10.66 3.96
CA HIS A 167 -2.00 10.08 3.40
C HIS A 167 -2.95 9.61 4.49
N ARG A 168 -4.22 9.40 4.11
CA ARG A 168 -5.27 8.84 4.97
C ARG A 168 -6.23 7.98 4.17
N GLY A 169 -6.93 7.08 4.88
CA GLY A 169 -8.04 6.30 4.32
C GLY A 169 -9.37 6.95 4.67
N ASN A 170 -10.05 7.49 3.66
CA ASN A 170 -11.39 8.03 3.83
C ASN A 170 -12.39 6.91 4.16
N PRO A 171 -13.43 7.20 4.96
CA PRO A 171 -14.49 6.26 5.27
C PRO A 171 -15.18 5.74 4.01
N PRO A 172 -15.40 4.42 3.87
CA PRO A 172 -16.34 3.91 2.89
C PRO A 172 -17.77 4.26 3.32
N ILE A 173 -18.66 4.49 2.35
CA ILE A 173 -20.05 4.82 2.60
C ILE A 173 -20.95 3.70 2.09
N SER A 174 -20.71 3.21 0.86
CA SER A 174 -21.58 2.25 0.19
C SER A 174 -21.38 0.79 0.61
N GLY A 175 -20.38 0.48 1.44
CA GLY A 175 -20.09 -0.89 1.88
C GLY A 175 -18.73 -1.03 2.53
N THR A 176 -18.41 -2.23 2.99
CA THR A 176 -17.13 -2.55 3.63
C THR A 176 -15.99 -2.49 2.63
N LYS A 177 -14.90 -1.83 3.01
CA LYS A 177 -13.65 -1.79 2.24
C LYS A 177 -12.66 -2.82 2.78
N TYR A 178 -12.12 -3.64 1.89
CA TYR A 178 -11.01 -4.55 2.16
C TYR A 178 -9.78 -4.11 1.40
N ILE A 179 -8.65 -4.02 2.09
CA ILE A 179 -7.36 -3.72 1.48
C ILE A 179 -6.27 -4.65 2.02
N LEU A 180 -5.26 -4.88 1.19
CA LEU A 180 -4.02 -5.50 1.59
C LEU A 180 -2.93 -4.44 1.60
N THR A 181 -2.11 -4.36 2.66
CA THR A 181 -1.06 -3.35 2.79
C THR A 181 0.25 -3.94 3.26
N GLY A 182 1.36 -3.31 2.88
CA GLY A 182 2.70 -3.65 3.33
C GLY A 182 3.72 -2.61 2.87
N TRP A 183 4.99 -3.00 2.97
CA TRP A 183 6.09 -2.08 2.70
C TRP A 183 7.22 -2.76 1.93
N PHE A 184 7.95 -1.99 1.14
CA PHE A 184 9.29 -2.34 0.71
C PHE A 184 10.27 -1.60 1.64
N THR A 185 11.16 -2.36 2.25
CA THR A 185 12.08 -1.84 3.27
C THR A 185 13.50 -1.79 2.76
N GLY A 186 14.30 -0.86 3.26
CA GLY A 186 15.72 -0.75 2.95
C GLY A 186 16.62 -1.71 3.73
N MET A 187 16.03 -2.57 4.56
CA MET A 187 16.74 -3.61 5.32
C MET A 187 15.87 -4.85 5.43
N PRO A 188 16.45 -6.07 5.49
CA PRO A 188 15.68 -7.27 5.74
C PRO A 188 15.02 -7.18 7.12
N ASP A 189 13.74 -7.48 7.17
CA ASP A 189 13.03 -7.70 8.43
C ASP A 189 13.45 -9.07 9.02
N ARG A 190 13.38 -9.22 10.33
CA ARG A 190 13.67 -10.49 11.01
C ARG A 190 12.74 -11.63 10.58
N THR A 191 11.56 -11.30 10.08
CA THR A 191 10.54 -12.24 9.62
C THR A 191 10.59 -12.49 8.12
N ASN A 192 11.30 -11.65 7.35
CA ASN A 192 11.33 -11.75 5.90
C ASN A 192 12.75 -11.57 5.35
N THR A 193 13.24 -12.61 4.72
CA THR A 193 14.52 -12.65 4.00
C THR A 193 14.34 -12.55 2.48
N CYS A 194 13.14 -12.21 2.00
CA CYS A 194 12.89 -12.08 0.58
C CYS A 194 13.48 -10.77 0.05
N ARG A 195 14.69 -10.85 -0.48
CA ARG A 195 15.30 -9.77 -1.25
C ARG A 195 14.61 -9.69 -2.61
N VAL A 196 14.24 -8.48 -3.00
CA VAL A 196 13.76 -8.23 -4.35
C VAL A 196 14.96 -8.33 -5.30
N GLN A 197 14.92 -9.28 -6.23
CA GLN A 197 15.94 -9.43 -7.27
C GLN A 197 15.40 -8.82 -8.56
N PHE A 198 16.20 -7.99 -9.19
CA PHE A 198 15.91 -7.45 -10.51
C PHE A 198 16.86 -8.15 -11.50
N GLU A 199 16.30 -8.74 -12.52
CA GLU A 199 17.01 -9.26 -13.69
C GLU A 199 17.27 -8.15 -14.71
#